data_be977cff2aefb605ae9e3efecfb03b75
#
_entry.id   be977cff2aefb605ae9e3efecfb03b75
#
_cell.length_a   1.000
_cell.length_b   1.000
_cell.length_c   1.000
_cell.angle_alpha   90.00
_cell.angle_beta   90.00
_cell.angle_gamma   90.00
#
_symmetry.space_group_name_H-M   'P 1'
#
loop_
_entity.id
_entity.type
_entity.pdbx_description
1 polymer ?
#
loop_
_entity_poly.entity_id
_entity_poly.type
_entity_poly.pdbx_seq_one_letter_code
_entity_poly.pdbx_strand_id
1 'polypeptide(L)'
;MQKLKKINNYGLLVDLDGTIIQNDEFISTRVKRSVKKLSNHIPVSIVTGRGPQDVLKFSKLLNLYGPQYCENGTSVVDATSKKILDVSLISDDISSKIIKEFIYSEMEYLVVSDGKTYINSKE
;
A
#
# COMPACT_ATOMS: atom_id res chain seq x y z
N MET A 1 -32.84 3.81 -12.26
CA MET A 1 -31.68 3.66 -11.36
C MET A 1 -31.94 2.47 -10.43
N GLN A 2 -31.31 1.32 -10.63
CA GLN A 2 -31.40 0.22 -9.68
C GLN A 2 -30.71 0.63 -8.37
N LYS A 3 -31.46 0.60 -7.25
CA LYS A 3 -30.89 0.73 -5.91
C LYS A 3 -29.95 -0.46 -5.70
N LEU A 4 -28.64 -0.20 -5.64
CA LEU A 4 -27.70 -1.20 -5.17
C LEU A 4 -28.12 -1.62 -3.76
N LYS A 5 -28.54 -2.88 -3.60
CA LYS A 5 -28.77 -3.47 -2.29
C LYS A 5 -27.48 -3.31 -1.48
N LYS A 6 -27.59 -2.91 -0.21
CA LYS A 6 -26.46 -2.83 0.71
C LYS A 6 -25.88 -4.24 0.83
N ILE A 7 -24.72 -4.47 0.20
CA ILE A 7 -24.04 -5.77 0.19
C ILE A 7 -23.18 -5.79 1.47
N ASN A 8 -23.70 -6.36 2.55
CA ASN A 8 -23.14 -6.23 3.88
C ASN A 8 -21.84 -7.02 4.15
N ASN A 9 -21.36 -7.85 3.19
CA ASN A 9 -20.25 -8.77 3.43
C ASN A 9 -19.16 -8.73 2.36
N TYR A 10 -19.05 -7.66 1.57
CA TYR A 10 -18.06 -7.55 0.51
C TYR A 10 -17.25 -6.26 0.68
N GLY A 11 -15.95 -6.35 0.42
CA GLY A 11 -15.04 -5.23 0.24
C GLY A 11 -14.37 -5.30 -1.12
N LEU A 12 -13.78 -4.21 -1.56
CA LEU A 12 -12.93 -4.16 -2.74
C LEU A 12 -11.49 -3.94 -2.30
N LEU A 13 -10.60 -4.82 -2.72
CA LEU A 13 -9.16 -4.61 -2.69
C LEU A 13 -8.74 -4.16 -4.09
N VAL A 14 -7.99 -3.07 -4.18
CA VAL A 14 -7.60 -2.49 -5.45
C VAL A 14 -6.12 -2.12 -5.46
N ASP A 15 -5.43 -2.53 -6.51
CA ASP A 15 -4.04 -2.16 -6.74
C ASP A 15 -3.92 -0.71 -7.19
N LEU A 16 -2.77 -0.09 -6.90
CA LEU A 16 -2.49 1.29 -7.27
C LEU A 16 -1.85 1.42 -8.65
N ASP A 17 -0.66 0.85 -8.81
CA ASP A 17 0.19 1.10 -9.96
C ASP A 17 -0.29 0.33 -11.19
N GLY A 18 -0.53 1.03 -12.29
CA GLY A 18 -1.13 0.44 -13.50
C GLY A 18 -2.63 0.15 -13.40
N THR A 19 -3.26 0.39 -12.25
CA THR A 19 -4.71 0.17 -12.03
C THR A 19 -5.44 1.49 -11.73
N ILE A 20 -5.20 2.10 -10.57
CA ILE A 20 -5.77 3.41 -10.19
C ILE A 20 -4.87 4.55 -10.68
N ILE A 21 -3.57 4.37 -10.56
CA ILE A 21 -2.55 5.31 -10.98
C ILE A 21 -2.01 4.86 -12.34
N GLN A 22 -2.05 5.77 -13.30
CA GLN A 22 -1.31 5.67 -14.55
C GLN A 22 -0.01 6.45 -14.41
N ASN A 23 0.76 6.59 -15.49
CA ASN A 23 2.02 7.32 -15.51
C ASN A 23 1.92 8.64 -14.73
N ASP A 24 2.99 9.03 -14.01
CA ASP A 24 3.14 10.30 -13.26
C ASP A 24 2.30 10.47 -11.99
N GLU A 25 1.97 9.38 -11.29
CA GLU A 25 1.20 9.43 -10.03
C GLU A 25 -0.19 10.11 -10.16
N PHE A 26 -0.70 10.24 -11.36
CA PHE A 26 -1.97 10.91 -11.62
C PHE A 26 -3.14 9.94 -11.48
N ILE A 27 -4.16 10.37 -10.72
CA ILE A 27 -5.44 9.68 -10.65
C ILE A 27 -6.49 10.52 -11.39
N SER A 28 -7.08 9.96 -12.43
CA SER A 28 -8.09 10.67 -13.21
C SER A 28 -9.32 11.03 -12.38
N THR A 29 -9.99 12.15 -12.72
CA THR A 29 -11.21 12.58 -12.05
C THR A 29 -12.32 11.51 -12.11
N ARG A 30 -12.36 10.75 -13.21
CA ARG A 30 -13.31 9.63 -13.37
C ARG A 30 -13.06 8.54 -12.33
N VAL A 31 -11.81 8.12 -12.15
CA VAL A 31 -11.43 7.10 -11.15
C VAL A 31 -11.73 7.59 -9.74
N LYS A 32 -11.33 8.83 -9.40
CA LYS A 32 -11.64 9.42 -8.07
C LYS A 32 -13.14 9.40 -7.77
N ARG A 33 -13.98 9.80 -8.72
CA ARG A 33 -15.45 9.80 -8.56
C ARG A 33 -15.99 8.38 -8.39
N SER A 34 -15.50 7.42 -9.17
CA SER A 34 -15.97 6.02 -9.11
C SER A 34 -15.60 5.37 -7.78
N VAL A 35 -14.35 5.53 -7.33
CA VAL A 35 -13.89 5.00 -6.04
C VAL A 35 -14.66 5.63 -4.89
N LYS A 36 -14.80 6.96 -4.87
CA LYS A 36 -15.58 7.68 -3.85
C LYS A 36 -17.05 7.23 -3.82
N LYS A 37 -17.66 7.01 -4.97
CA LYS A 37 -19.05 6.51 -5.04
C LYS A 37 -19.15 5.11 -4.47
N LEU A 38 -18.19 4.25 -4.78
CA LEU A 38 -18.16 2.86 -4.31
C LEU A 38 -17.91 2.78 -2.80
N SER A 39 -16.95 3.56 -2.28
CA SER A 39 -16.59 3.57 -0.85
C SER A 39 -17.73 4.01 0.08
N ASN A 40 -18.76 4.69 -0.45
CA ASN A 40 -19.98 4.99 0.30
C ASN A 40 -20.91 3.75 0.50
N HIS A 41 -20.65 2.66 -0.22
CA HIS A 41 -21.51 1.46 -0.19
C HIS A 41 -20.81 0.23 0.35
N ILE A 42 -19.51 0.09 0.07
CA ILE A 42 -18.67 -1.03 0.53
C ILE A 42 -17.29 -0.50 0.97
N PRO A 43 -16.60 -1.20 1.88
CA PRO A 43 -15.20 -0.91 2.17
C PRO A 43 -14.34 -1.03 0.91
N VAL A 44 -13.46 -0.06 0.70
CA VAL A 44 -12.46 -0.09 -0.39
C VAL A 44 -11.09 0.10 0.24
N SER A 45 -10.19 -0.84 -0.02
CA SER A 45 -8.81 -0.81 0.48
C SER A 45 -7.82 -0.91 -0.66
N ILE A 46 -6.74 -0.15 -0.55
CA ILE A 46 -5.58 -0.24 -1.43
C ILE A 46 -4.76 -1.48 -1.04
N VAL A 47 -4.22 -2.17 -2.04
CA VAL A 47 -3.20 -3.22 -1.89
C VAL A 47 -2.08 -2.91 -2.87
N THR A 48 -0.85 -2.65 -2.38
CA THR A 48 0.25 -2.21 -3.23
C THR A 48 1.61 -2.58 -2.66
N GLY A 49 2.63 -2.58 -3.50
CA GLY A 49 4.03 -2.67 -3.07
C GLY A 49 4.58 -1.38 -2.46
N ARG A 50 3.85 -0.27 -2.55
CA ARG A 50 4.28 1.01 -1.99
C ARG A 50 4.25 1.03 -0.47
N GLY A 51 5.09 1.88 0.12
CA GLY A 51 5.17 2.04 1.57
C GLY A 51 3.97 2.80 2.18
N PRO A 52 3.85 2.78 3.53
CA PRO A 52 2.74 3.36 4.27
C PRO A 52 2.47 4.83 3.97
N GLN A 53 3.51 5.65 3.80
CA GLN A 53 3.35 7.09 3.56
C GLN A 53 2.66 7.38 2.22
N ASP A 54 3.05 6.67 1.15
CA ASP A 54 2.41 6.79 -0.15
C ASP A 54 0.97 6.32 -0.11
N VAL A 55 0.73 5.19 0.54
CA VAL A 55 -0.62 4.64 0.69
C VAL A 55 -1.54 5.61 1.43
N LEU A 56 -1.08 6.26 2.49
CA LEU A 56 -1.84 7.29 3.20
C LEU A 56 -2.11 8.53 2.32
N LYS A 57 -1.15 8.94 1.49
CA LYS A 57 -1.33 10.02 0.50
C LYS A 57 -2.45 9.70 -0.48
N PHE A 58 -2.41 8.49 -1.08
CA PHE A 58 -3.42 8.07 -2.06
C PHE A 58 -4.78 7.78 -1.42
N SER A 59 -4.82 7.21 -0.22
CA SER A 59 -6.06 7.02 0.54
C SER A 59 -6.77 8.34 0.79
N LYS A 60 -6.03 9.39 1.14
CA LYS A 60 -6.57 10.75 1.29
C LYS A 60 -7.13 11.29 -0.02
N LEU A 61 -6.40 11.13 -1.15
CA LEU A 61 -6.83 11.59 -2.47
C LEU A 61 -8.10 10.88 -2.96
N LEU A 62 -8.28 9.62 -2.59
CA LEU A 62 -9.40 8.77 -2.96
C LEU A 62 -10.54 8.80 -1.92
N ASN A 63 -10.34 9.49 -0.79
CA ASN A 63 -11.27 9.55 0.34
C ASN A 63 -11.60 8.16 0.90
N LEU A 64 -10.56 7.33 1.10
CA LEU A 64 -10.66 6.00 1.69
C LEU A 64 -10.47 6.06 3.20
N TYR A 65 -11.04 5.09 3.90
CA TYR A 65 -11.03 4.94 5.35
C TYR A 65 -10.68 3.49 5.72
N GLY A 66 -10.24 3.29 6.97
CA GLY A 66 -9.93 1.97 7.51
C GLY A 66 -8.63 1.39 6.96
N PRO A 67 -8.47 0.04 7.04
CA PRO A 67 -7.22 -0.63 6.73
C PRO A 67 -6.84 -0.52 5.26
N GLN A 68 -5.55 -0.25 5.01
CA GLN A 68 -4.92 -0.23 3.69
C GLN A 68 -3.66 -1.10 3.75
N TYR A 69 -3.38 -1.85 2.72
CA TYR A 69 -2.32 -2.85 2.66
C TYR A 69 -1.14 -2.32 1.87
N CYS A 70 0.03 -2.29 2.49
CA CYS A 70 1.27 -1.72 2.00
C CYS A 70 2.34 -2.80 1.83
N GLU A 71 3.42 -2.48 1.09
CA GLU A 71 4.64 -3.31 1.03
C GLU A 71 4.34 -4.77 0.70
N ASN A 72 3.48 -4.98 -0.32
CA ASN A 72 3.00 -6.31 -0.75
C ASN A 72 2.30 -7.11 0.35
N GLY A 73 1.65 -6.43 1.30
CA GLY A 73 0.90 -7.03 2.39
C GLY A 73 1.70 -7.26 3.67
N THR A 74 2.97 -6.85 3.72
CA THR A 74 3.78 -6.96 4.95
C THR A 74 3.40 -5.92 5.99
N SER A 75 2.78 -4.82 5.61
CA SER A 75 2.25 -3.85 6.56
C SER A 75 0.82 -3.41 6.24
N VAL A 76 0.08 -3.06 7.29
CA VAL A 76 -1.29 -2.55 7.21
C VAL A 76 -1.36 -1.23 7.96
N VAL A 77 -1.86 -0.19 7.27
CA VAL A 77 -2.07 1.13 7.89
C VAL A 77 -3.55 1.48 7.90
N ASP A 78 -3.98 2.16 8.93
CA ASP A 78 -5.33 2.72 9.00
C ASP A 78 -5.36 4.13 8.40
N ALA A 79 -6.11 4.29 7.31
CA ALA A 79 -6.21 5.57 6.59
C ALA A 79 -6.86 6.68 7.43
N THR A 80 -7.65 6.32 8.46
CA THR A 80 -8.35 7.26 9.34
C THR A 80 -7.42 7.78 10.44
N SER A 81 -6.86 6.87 11.23
CA SER A 81 -5.98 7.21 12.36
C SER A 81 -4.52 7.43 11.95
N LYS A 82 -4.14 7.04 10.73
CA LYS A 82 -2.78 7.07 10.19
C LYS A 82 -1.78 6.21 10.98
N LYS A 83 -2.27 5.22 11.72
CA LYS A 83 -1.45 4.30 12.50
C LYS A 83 -1.18 3.03 11.73
N ILE A 84 -0.02 2.44 11.97
CA ILE A 84 0.26 1.07 11.57
C ILE A 84 -0.59 0.15 12.46
N LEU A 85 -1.40 -0.69 11.83
CA LEU A 85 -2.27 -1.66 12.50
C LEU A 85 -1.57 -3.00 12.67
N ASP A 86 -0.78 -3.37 11.67
CA ASP A 86 -0.07 -4.64 11.65
C ASP A 86 1.19 -4.53 10.79
N VAL A 87 2.21 -5.31 11.15
CA VAL A 87 3.44 -5.43 10.37
C VAL A 87 4.06 -6.82 10.57
N SER A 88 4.38 -7.47 9.45
CA SER A 88 5.10 -8.75 9.44
C SER A 88 6.55 -8.50 9.04
N LEU A 89 7.47 -8.66 9.99
CA LEU A 89 8.88 -8.43 9.78
C LEU A 89 9.63 -9.75 9.55
N ILE A 90 10.68 -9.69 8.72
CA ILE A 90 11.68 -10.76 8.64
C ILE A 90 12.49 -10.72 9.93
N SER A 91 12.76 -11.89 10.54
CA SER A 91 13.56 -11.93 11.76
C SER A 91 14.98 -11.42 11.52
N ASP A 92 15.59 -10.83 12.56
CA ASP A 92 16.94 -10.25 12.47
C ASP A 92 18.00 -11.26 12.03
N ASP A 93 17.88 -12.54 12.44
CA ASP A 93 18.80 -13.60 12.01
C ASP A 93 18.70 -13.89 10.51
N ILE A 94 17.47 -13.93 9.97
CA ILE A 94 17.24 -14.17 8.53
C ILE A 94 17.65 -12.95 7.72
N SER A 95 17.23 -11.75 8.12
CA SER A 95 17.57 -10.51 7.41
C SER A 95 19.08 -10.28 7.36
N SER A 96 19.80 -10.55 8.46
CA SER A 96 21.25 -10.45 8.51
C SER A 96 21.94 -11.42 7.56
N LYS A 97 21.43 -12.65 7.42
CA LYS A 97 21.97 -13.64 6.47
C LYS A 97 21.76 -13.20 5.02
N ILE A 98 20.55 -12.71 4.70
CA ILE A 98 20.23 -12.22 3.36
C ILE A 98 21.11 -11.02 2.99
N ILE A 99 21.26 -10.05 3.89
CA ILE A 99 22.09 -8.86 3.65
C ILE A 99 23.55 -9.25 3.42
N LYS A 100 24.10 -10.18 4.21
CA LYS A 100 25.48 -10.68 4.02
C LYS A 100 25.65 -11.33 2.65
N GLU A 101 24.69 -12.11 2.19
CA GLU A 101 24.73 -12.74 0.87
C GLU A 101 24.69 -11.69 -0.26
N PHE A 102 23.88 -10.66 -0.15
CA PHE A 102 23.85 -9.56 -1.12
C PHE A 102 25.17 -8.77 -1.15
N ILE A 103 25.77 -8.52 0.01
CA ILE A 103 27.10 -7.88 0.09
C ILE A 103 28.16 -8.77 -0.56
N TYR A 104 28.17 -10.07 -0.25
CA TYR A 104 29.12 -11.02 -0.82
C TYR A 104 28.99 -11.15 -2.35
N SER A 105 27.76 -11.17 -2.84
CA SER A 105 27.46 -11.27 -4.27
C SER A 105 27.52 -9.91 -5.00
N GLU A 106 27.94 -8.85 -4.31
CA GLU A 106 28.00 -7.48 -4.84
C GLU A 106 26.67 -6.98 -5.45
N MET A 107 25.54 -7.48 -4.96
CA MET A 107 24.21 -7.06 -5.42
C MET A 107 23.80 -5.73 -4.77
N GLU A 108 23.11 -4.90 -5.55
CA GLU A 108 22.39 -3.75 -5.00
C GLU A 108 21.13 -4.22 -4.29
N TYR A 109 20.81 -3.61 -3.15
CA TYR A 109 19.61 -3.94 -2.39
C TYR A 109 19.02 -2.74 -1.69
N LEU A 110 17.75 -2.86 -1.36
CA LEU A 110 16.98 -1.91 -0.57
C LEU A 110 16.38 -2.64 0.62
N VAL A 111 16.55 -2.05 1.81
CA VAL A 111 15.94 -2.53 3.04
C VAL A 111 15.00 -1.48 3.58
N VAL A 112 13.79 -1.90 3.97
CA VAL A 112 12.85 -1.04 4.69
C VAL A 112 12.83 -1.50 6.16
N SER A 113 13.12 -0.60 7.08
CA SER A 113 13.06 -0.83 8.52
C SER A 113 12.54 0.42 9.22
N ASP A 114 11.60 0.25 10.16
CA ASP A 114 10.97 1.35 10.92
C ASP A 114 10.44 2.50 10.04
N GLY A 115 9.88 2.14 8.87
CA GLY A 115 9.35 3.11 7.91
C GLY A 115 10.42 3.94 7.19
N LYS A 116 11.70 3.57 7.31
CA LYS A 116 12.83 4.17 6.60
C LYS A 116 13.37 3.22 5.56
N THR A 117 13.77 3.78 4.44
CA THR A 117 14.40 3.02 3.35
C THR A 117 15.91 3.21 3.39
N TYR A 118 16.64 2.11 3.39
CA TYR A 118 18.10 2.04 3.33
C TYR A 118 18.47 1.43 1.98
N ILE A 119 19.34 2.09 1.24
CA ILE A 119 19.79 1.64 -0.07
C ILE A 119 21.30 1.39 0.01
N ASN A 120 21.75 0.24 -0.49
CA ASN A 120 23.15 -0.03 -0.77
C ASN A 120 23.35 0.07 -2.28
N SER A 121 23.67 1.26 -2.78
CA SER A 121 24.04 1.46 -4.18
C SER A 121 25.53 1.78 -4.29
N LYS A 122 26.11 1.44 -5.45
CA LYS A 122 27.54 1.69 -5.74
C LYS A 122 27.80 3.13 -6.24
N GLU A 123 26.77 4.02 -6.23
CA GLU A 123 26.94 5.44 -6.54
C GLU A 123 27.26 6.29 -5.32
#